data_749408ab731b9bbe6af0af5eaf8b1395
#
_entry.id   749408ab731b9bbe6af0af5eaf8b1395
#
_cell.length_a   1.000
_cell.length_b   1.000
_cell.length_c   1.000
_cell.angle_alpha   90.00
_cell.angle_beta   90.00
_cell.angle_gamma   90.00
#
_symmetry.space_group_name_H-M   'P 1'
#
loop_
_entity.id
_entity.type
_entity.pdbx_description
1 polymer ?
#
loop_
_entity_poly.entity_id
_entity_poly.type
_entity_poly.pdbx_seq_one_letter_code
_entity_poly.pdbx_strand_id
1 'polypeptide(L)'
;DRRFNSEAWRDDPGYSFLKQSYLLNSRLLSELVEAADLDPPTKHRVRFYTRQFIDAMSPANYAATNPDVIKAANDTKGQSLQAGMQNLLADLKKGGLTITDENAFEIGKNVAVSAGSVIFENELFQLIQYAPLTEKVASRPLVIVPPCINKFYILDLQPENSFVRFAAEQGLTVFLVSWRNPDASCAHVTWDDYVEDGAIKALEVAHEVSG
;
A
#
# COMPACT_ATOMS: atom_id res chain seq x y z
N ASP A 1 -11.82 -20.97 -0.63
CA ASP A 1 -11.06 -20.09 -1.53
C ASP A 1 -11.96 -18.93 -1.93
N ARG A 2 -11.55 -17.70 -1.61
CA ARG A 2 -12.37 -16.47 -1.83
C ARG A 2 -12.70 -16.21 -3.30
N ARG A 3 -11.91 -16.73 -4.23
CA ARG A 3 -12.13 -16.60 -5.67
C ARG A 3 -13.41 -17.27 -6.16
N PHE A 4 -13.95 -18.22 -5.40
CA PHE A 4 -15.09 -19.05 -5.75
C PHE A 4 -16.27 -18.90 -4.78
N ASN A 5 -16.48 -17.69 -4.25
CA ASN A 5 -17.53 -17.42 -3.26
C ASN A 5 -18.92 -17.25 -3.88
N SER A 6 -19.02 -16.86 -5.15
CA SER A 6 -20.29 -16.73 -5.84
C SER A 6 -21.04 -18.07 -5.90
N GLU A 7 -22.35 -18.02 -5.74
CA GLU A 7 -23.21 -19.21 -5.80
C GLU A 7 -23.10 -19.95 -7.13
N ALA A 8 -22.88 -19.23 -8.22
CA ALA A 8 -22.74 -19.81 -9.55
C ALA A 8 -21.60 -20.86 -9.61
N TRP A 9 -20.52 -20.69 -8.86
CA TRP A 9 -19.44 -21.69 -8.76
C TRP A 9 -19.86 -23.00 -8.07
N ARG A 10 -20.99 -23.00 -7.40
CA ARG A 10 -21.56 -24.17 -6.71
C ARG A 10 -22.75 -24.75 -7.47
N ASP A 11 -23.67 -23.89 -7.91
CA ASP A 11 -24.99 -24.26 -8.33
C ASP A 11 -25.09 -24.50 -9.86
N ASP A 12 -24.20 -23.89 -10.65
CA ASP A 12 -24.11 -24.16 -12.08
C ASP A 12 -23.13 -25.33 -12.35
N PRO A 13 -23.60 -26.40 -13.03
CA PRO A 13 -22.78 -27.58 -13.29
C PRO A 13 -21.49 -27.28 -14.08
N GLY A 14 -21.53 -26.34 -15.04
CA GLY A 14 -20.39 -25.97 -15.86
C GLY A 14 -19.29 -25.23 -15.05
N TYR A 15 -19.69 -24.23 -14.27
CA TYR A 15 -18.77 -23.52 -13.40
C TYR A 15 -18.27 -24.40 -12.24
N SER A 16 -19.12 -25.26 -11.69
CA SER A 16 -18.73 -26.25 -10.68
C SER A 16 -17.68 -27.22 -11.22
N PHE A 17 -17.86 -27.73 -12.44
CA PHE A 17 -16.87 -28.60 -13.09
C PHE A 17 -15.55 -27.86 -13.33
N LEU A 18 -15.59 -26.62 -13.85
CA LEU A 18 -14.41 -25.81 -14.12
C LEU A 18 -13.62 -25.53 -12.83
N LYS A 19 -14.31 -25.14 -11.76
CA LYS A 19 -13.71 -24.95 -10.43
C LYS A 19 -13.05 -26.24 -9.91
N GLN A 20 -13.76 -27.37 -9.93
CA GLN A 20 -13.24 -28.63 -9.41
C GLN A 20 -12.04 -29.12 -10.21
N SER A 21 -12.09 -29.00 -11.53
CA SER A 21 -10.95 -29.32 -12.41
C SER A 21 -9.73 -28.47 -12.09
N TYR A 22 -9.91 -27.16 -11.91
CA TYR A 22 -8.83 -26.27 -11.51
C TYR A 22 -8.24 -26.64 -10.15
N LEU A 23 -9.07 -26.89 -9.14
CA LEU A 23 -8.62 -27.24 -7.79
C LEU A 23 -7.90 -28.59 -7.77
N LEU A 24 -8.36 -29.57 -8.54
CA LEU A 24 -7.70 -30.88 -8.66
C LEU A 24 -6.33 -30.72 -9.31
N ASN A 25 -6.22 -30.01 -10.43
CA ASN A 25 -4.95 -29.78 -11.10
C ASN A 25 -3.97 -28.97 -10.23
N SER A 26 -4.49 -27.97 -9.50
CA SER A 26 -3.68 -27.18 -8.55
C SER A 26 -3.07 -28.04 -7.45
N ARG A 27 -3.86 -28.97 -6.92
CA ARG A 27 -3.38 -29.94 -5.91
C ARG A 27 -2.34 -30.88 -6.50
N LEU A 28 -2.60 -31.44 -7.68
CA LEU A 28 -1.66 -32.33 -8.37
C LEU A 28 -0.31 -31.64 -8.62
N LEU A 29 -0.31 -30.43 -9.14
CA LEU A 29 0.92 -29.68 -9.37
C LEU A 29 1.68 -29.41 -8.07
N SER A 30 0.98 -29.07 -7.00
CA SER A 30 1.60 -28.86 -5.67
C SER A 30 2.21 -30.16 -5.12
N GLU A 31 1.51 -31.28 -5.22
CA GLU A 31 1.97 -32.60 -4.79
C GLU A 31 3.19 -33.07 -5.59
N LEU A 32 3.23 -32.83 -6.91
CA LEU A 32 4.39 -33.11 -7.75
C LEU A 32 5.63 -32.35 -7.31
N VAL A 33 5.51 -31.08 -6.94
CA VAL A 33 6.62 -30.29 -6.41
C VAL A 33 7.09 -30.83 -5.07
N GLU A 34 6.18 -31.21 -4.19
CA GLU A 34 6.55 -31.79 -2.88
C GLU A 34 7.24 -33.16 -3.00
N ALA A 35 6.80 -34.00 -3.95
CA ALA A 35 7.38 -35.30 -4.22
C ALA A 35 8.73 -35.25 -4.96
N ALA A 36 9.06 -34.12 -5.61
CA ALA A 36 10.29 -33.99 -6.37
C ALA A 36 11.52 -34.04 -5.44
N ASP A 37 12.53 -34.81 -5.86
CA ASP A 37 13.83 -34.90 -5.19
C ASP A 37 14.70 -33.68 -5.59
N LEU A 38 14.55 -32.60 -4.85
CA LEU A 38 15.24 -31.33 -5.05
C LEU A 38 15.86 -30.86 -3.75
N ASP A 39 17.00 -30.19 -3.84
CA ASP A 39 17.59 -29.52 -2.68
C ASP A 39 16.63 -28.45 -2.11
N PRO A 40 16.70 -28.14 -0.80
CA PRO A 40 15.75 -27.25 -0.15
C PRO A 40 15.61 -25.86 -0.79
N PRO A 41 16.69 -25.14 -1.19
CA PRO A 41 16.59 -23.84 -1.87
C PRO A 41 15.89 -23.94 -3.22
N THR A 42 16.22 -24.95 -4.03
CA THR A 42 15.58 -25.17 -5.34
C THR A 42 14.10 -25.54 -5.16
N LYS A 43 13.78 -26.45 -4.22
CA LYS A 43 12.38 -26.81 -3.91
C LYS A 43 11.56 -25.58 -3.51
N HIS A 44 12.11 -24.70 -2.66
CA HIS A 44 11.45 -23.47 -2.27
C HIS A 44 11.13 -22.58 -3.48
N ARG A 45 12.10 -22.42 -4.39
CA ARG A 45 11.94 -21.63 -5.62
C ARG A 45 10.89 -22.23 -6.56
N VAL A 46 10.95 -23.54 -6.80
CA VAL A 46 9.97 -24.23 -7.66
C VAL A 46 8.56 -24.13 -7.06
N ARG A 47 8.42 -24.33 -5.74
CA ARG A 47 7.12 -24.15 -5.04
C ARG A 47 6.57 -22.74 -5.22
N PHE A 48 7.40 -21.73 -5.09
CA PHE A 48 7.00 -20.34 -5.29
C PHE A 48 6.45 -20.10 -6.71
N TYR A 49 7.21 -20.48 -7.74
CA TYR A 49 6.78 -20.27 -9.12
C TYR A 49 5.57 -21.13 -9.51
N THR A 50 5.49 -22.37 -9.03
CA THR A 50 4.31 -23.21 -9.23
C THR A 50 3.06 -22.58 -8.63
N ARG A 51 3.17 -22.03 -7.43
CA ARG A 51 2.06 -21.29 -6.80
C ARG A 51 1.65 -20.07 -7.62
N GLN A 52 2.62 -19.27 -8.09
CA GLN A 52 2.31 -18.12 -8.96
C GLN A 52 1.59 -18.56 -10.23
N PHE A 53 2.04 -19.64 -10.87
CA PHE A 53 1.38 -20.21 -12.04
C PHE A 53 -0.05 -20.67 -11.73
N ILE A 54 -0.23 -21.44 -10.66
CA ILE A 54 -1.56 -21.90 -10.21
C ILE A 54 -2.49 -20.69 -9.99
N ASP A 55 -2.03 -19.68 -9.26
CA ASP A 55 -2.85 -18.50 -8.96
C ASP A 55 -3.21 -17.72 -10.23
N ALA A 56 -2.26 -17.57 -11.16
CA ALA A 56 -2.48 -16.89 -12.44
C ALA A 56 -3.50 -17.63 -13.32
N MET A 57 -3.49 -18.97 -13.31
CA MET A 57 -4.37 -19.82 -14.14
C MET A 57 -5.75 -20.04 -13.54
N SER A 58 -6.09 -19.37 -12.45
CA SER A 58 -7.44 -19.48 -11.88
C SER A 58 -8.52 -19.05 -12.87
N PRO A 59 -9.57 -19.84 -13.08
CA PRO A 59 -10.67 -19.47 -13.99
C PRO A 59 -11.43 -18.21 -13.52
N ALA A 60 -11.33 -17.86 -12.25
CA ALA A 60 -11.89 -16.61 -11.72
C ALA A 60 -11.17 -15.35 -12.23
N ASN A 61 -9.97 -15.47 -12.79
CA ASN A 61 -9.20 -14.31 -13.30
C ASN A 61 -9.59 -13.89 -14.72
N TYR A 62 -10.36 -14.69 -15.43
CA TYR A 62 -10.66 -14.43 -16.85
C TYR A 62 -12.13 -14.09 -17.05
N ALA A 63 -12.41 -13.03 -17.78
CA ALA A 63 -13.75 -12.55 -18.03
C ALA A 63 -14.69 -13.63 -18.65
N ALA A 64 -14.12 -14.47 -19.53
CA ALA A 64 -14.89 -15.53 -20.22
C ALA A 64 -15.26 -16.72 -19.31
N THR A 65 -14.57 -16.89 -18.18
CA THR A 65 -14.78 -18.04 -17.28
C THR A 65 -15.24 -17.65 -15.89
N ASN A 66 -15.29 -16.34 -15.59
CA ASN A 66 -15.79 -15.85 -14.30
C ASN A 66 -17.30 -15.57 -14.38
N PRO A 67 -18.14 -16.32 -13.65
CA PRO A 67 -19.60 -16.14 -13.68
C PRO A 67 -20.06 -14.75 -13.23
N ASP A 68 -19.35 -14.11 -12.31
CA ASP A 68 -19.70 -12.78 -11.82
C ASP A 68 -19.47 -11.70 -12.91
N VAL A 69 -18.40 -11.85 -13.68
CA VAL A 69 -18.12 -10.96 -14.82
C VAL A 69 -19.15 -11.15 -15.92
N ILE A 70 -19.51 -12.41 -16.24
CA ILE A 70 -20.52 -12.72 -17.24
C ILE A 70 -21.91 -12.20 -16.80
N LYS A 71 -22.24 -12.38 -15.53
CA LYS A 71 -23.47 -11.83 -14.95
C LYS A 71 -23.50 -10.31 -15.07
N ALA A 72 -22.44 -9.62 -14.64
CA ALA A 72 -22.34 -8.18 -14.73
C ALA A 72 -22.41 -7.66 -16.18
N ALA A 73 -21.80 -8.38 -17.13
CA ALA A 73 -21.88 -8.04 -18.55
C ALA A 73 -23.32 -8.15 -19.08
N ASN A 74 -24.04 -9.19 -18.69
CA ASN A 74 -25.45 -9.39 -19.09
C ASN A 74 -26.35 -8.33 -18.45
N ASP A 75 -26.25 -8.11 -17.14
CA ASP A 75 -27.05 -7.15 -16.39
C ASP A 75 -26.85 -5.71 -16.90
N THR A 76 -25.65 -5.36 -17.32
CA THR A 76 -25.29 -4.03 -17.87
C THR A 76 -25.38 -3.96 -19.39
N LYS A 77 -25.85 -5.01 -20.07
CA LYS A 77 -25.89 -5.08 -21.55
C LYS A 77 -24.54 -4.77 -22.19
N GLY A 78 -23.46 -5.25 -21.59
CA GLY A 78 -22.09 -5.08 -22.08
C GLY A 78 -21.36 -3.80 -21.62
N GLN A 79 -22.03 -2.87 -20.94
CA GLN A 79 -21.41 -1.62 -20.52
C GLN A 79 -20.23 -1.83 -19.54
N SER A 80 -20.32 -2.85 -18.67
CA SER A 80 -19.21 -3.19 -17.75
C SER A 80 -17.94 -3.61 -18.50
N LEU A 81 -18.07 -4.35 -19.60
CA LEU A 81 -16.92 -4.75 -20.43
C LEU A 81 -16.34 -3.54 -21.18
N GLN A 82 -17.20 -2.65 -21.68
CA GLN A 82 -16.77 -1.41 -22.35
C GLN A 82 -15.99 -0.52 -21.36
N ALA A 83 -16.48 -0.32 -20.15
CA ALA A 83 -15.80 0.44 -19.10
C ALA A 83 -14.45 -0.21 -18.73
N GLY A 84 -14.40 -1.52 -18.57
CA GLY A 84 -13.16 -2.26 -18.32
C GLY A 84 -12.13 -2.07 -19.43
N MET A 85 -12.55 -2.10 -20.70
CA MET A 85 -11.66 -1.83 -21.83
C MET A 85 -11.14 -0.38 -21.85
N GLN A 86 -11.98 0.58 -21.52
CA GLN A 86 -11.57 1.99 -21.43
C GLN A 86 -10.53 2.20 -20.32
N ASN A 87 -10.72 1.57 -19.14
CA ASN A 87 -9.76 1.60 -18.05
C ASN A 87 -8.42 0.96 -18.47
N LEU A 88 -8.46 -0.21 -19.11
CA LEU A 88 -7.25 -0.87 -19.60
C LEU A 88 -6.49 0.01 -20.60
N LEU A 89 -7.17 0.66 -21.51
CA LEU A 89 -6.54 1.57 -22.48
C LEU A 89 -5.94 2.81 -21.81
N ALA A 90 -6.59 3.33 -20.75
CA ALA A 90 -6.06 4.42 -19.96
C ALA A 90 -4.79 4.01 -19.21
N ASP A 91 -4.80 2.84 -18.58
CA ASP A 91 -3.65 2.26 -17.88
C ASP A 91 -2.47 1.99 -18.81
N LEU A 92 -2.73 1.46 -20.01
CA LEU A 92 -1.68 1.25 -21.02
C LEU A 92 -1.03 2.58 -21.46
N LYS A 93 -1.82 3.64 -21.63
CA LYS A 93 -1.30 4.98 -21.95
C LYS A 93 -0.47 5.57 -20.81
N LYS A 94 -0.83 5.28 -19.58
CA LYS A 94 -0.13 5.72 -18.37
C LYS A 94 1.15 4.91 -18.09
N GLY A 95 1.25 3.68 -18.62
CA GLY A 95 2.36 2.77 -18.38
C GLY A 95 2.30 2.02 -17.04
N GLY A 96 1.14 1.94 -16.41
CA GLY A 96 0.93 1.23 -15.15
C GLY A 96 -0.54 0.99 -14.84
N LEU A 97 -0.84 -0.04 -14.05
CA LEU A 97 -2.20 -0.35 -13.63
C LEU A 97 -2.67 0.62 -12.53
N THR A 98 -3.82 1.23 -12.74
CA THR A 98 -4.49 2.08 -11.76
C THR A 98 -5.38 1.20 -10.88
N ILE A 99 -5.03 1.08 -9.60
CA ILE A 99 -5.77 0.28 -8.61
C ILE A 99 -6.52 1.14 -7.60
N THR A 100 -6.32 2.45 -7.62
CA THR A 100 -6.98 3.42 -6.75
C THR A 100 -7.41 4.64 -7.55
N ASP A 101 -8.39 5.39 -7.06
CA ASP A 101 -8.70 6.72 -7.60
C ASP A 101 -7.62 7.70 -7.13
N GLU A 102 -6.74 8.10 -8.05
CA GLU A 102 -5.61 9.00 -7.77
C GLU A 102 -6.06 10.43 -7.45
N ASN A 103 -7.29 10.79 -7.77
CA ASN A 103 -7.87 12.10 -7.48
C ASN A 103 -8.68 12.11 -6.18
N ALA A 104 -8.84 10.96 -5.52
CA ALA A 104 -9.63 10.85 -4.29
C ALA A 104 -8.96 11.48 -3.07
N PHE A 105 -7.63 11.69 -3.13
CA PHE A 105 -6.85 12.16 -1.98
C PHE A 105 -6.08 13.43 -2.31
N GLU A 106 -6.26 14.44 -1.45
CA GLU A 106 -5.54 15.71 -1.53
C GLU A 106 -4.96 16.05 -0.15
N ILE A 107 -3.62 16.18 -0.11
CA ILE A 107 -2.88 16.51 1.12
C ILE A 107 -3.36 17.87 1.65
N GLY A 108 -3.64 17.93 2.95
CA GLY A 108 -4.16 19.11 3.62
C GLY A 108 -5.68 19.30 3.52
N LYS A 109 -6.39 18.46 2.75
CA LYS A 109 -7.86 18.48 2.67
C LYS A 109 -8.51 17.24 3.27
N ASN A 110 -8.11 16.06 2.82
CA ASN A 110 -8.65 14.79 3.30
C ASN A 110 -7.57 13.75 3.64
N VAL A 111 -6.30 14.13 3.51
CA VAL A 111 -5.11 13.43 4.01
C VAL A 111 -4.20 14.46 4.63
N ALA A 112 -3.52 14.14 5.73
CA ALA A 112 -2.63 15.04 6.47
C ALA A 112 -3.34 16.34 6.89
N VAL A 113 -4.48 16.20 7.55
CA VAL A 113 -5.34 17.34 7.93
C VAL A 113 -5.02 17.92 9.31
N SER A 114 -4.14 17.29 10.09
CA SER A 114 -3.71 17.83 11.40
C SER A 114 -2.96 19.16 11.20
N ALA A 115 -3.39 20.18 11.93
CA ALA A 115 -2.79 21.50 11.83
C ALA A 115 -1.33 21.49 12.31
N GLY A 116 -0.44 22.08 11.54
CA GLY A 116 0.98 22.15 11.83
C GLY A 116 1.71 23.13 10.91
N SER A 117 2.99 23.37 11.20
CA SER A 117 3.85 24.23 10.40
C SER A 117 5.22 23.59 10.22
N VAL A 118 5.83 23.80 9.07
CA VAL A 118 7.24 23.48 8.85
C VAL A 118 8.07 24.53 9.61
N ILE A 119 8.88 24.07 10.56
CA ILE A 119 9.72 24.92 11.40
C ILE A 119 11.19 24.89 11.03
N PHE A 120 11.60 23.88 10.25
CA PHE A 120 12.96 23.71 9.76
C PHE A 120 12.95 22.97 8.43
N GLU A 121 13.91 23.27 7.57
CA GLU A 121 14.12 22.61 6.28
C GLU A 121 15.62 22.55 5.96
N ASN A 122 16.05 21.42 5.41
CA ASN A 122 17.36 21.26 4.77
C ASN A 122 17.24 20.45 3.47
N GLU A 123 18.35 20.00 2.89
CA GLU A 123 18.36 19.25 1.64
C GLU A 123 17.67 17.86 1.75
N LEU A 124 17.56 17.30 2.96
CA LEU A 124 17.05 15.94 3.20
C LEU A 124 15.61 15.90 3.70
N PHE A 125 15.18 16.88 4.50
CA PHE A 125 13.87 16.85 5.14
C PHE A 125 13.32 18.23 5.51
N GLN A 126 12.01 18.24 5.77
CA GLN A 126 11.30 19.29 6.50
C GLN A 126 10.88 18.76 7.87
N LEU A 127 11.05 19.56 8.93
CA LEU A 127 10.52 19.25 10.26
C LEU A 127 9.20 19.96 10.47
N ILE A 128 8.13 19.18 10.68
CA ILE A 128 6.78 19.69 10.92
C ILE A 128 6.54 19.67 12.42
N GLN A 129 6.18 20.81 13.00
CA GLN A 129 5.64 20.93 14.35
C GLN A 129 4.13 21.00 14.26
N TYR A 130 3.42 20.11 14.94
CA TYR A 130 1.97 20.10 14.98
C TYR A 130 1.42 21.00 16.09
N ALA A 131 0.29 21.64 15.81
CA ALA A 131 -0.39 22.48 16.78
C ALA A 131 -0.88 21.64 17.99
N PRO A 132 -0.71 22.13 19.21
CA PRO A 132 -1.20 21.46 20.40
C PRO A 132 -2.74 21.38 20.36
N LEU A 133 -3.29 20.27 20.82
CA LEU A 133 -4.74 20.07 20.98
C LEU A 133 -5.21 20.15 22.44
N THR A 134 -4.30 20.51 23.35
CA THR A 134 -4.55 20.68 24.78
C THR A 134 -4.02 22.03 25.26
N GLU A 135 -4.58 22.58 26.33
CA GLU A 135 -4.12 23.86 26.92
C GLU A 135 -2.67 23.80 27.46
N LYS A 136 -2.25 22.63 27.89
CA LYS A 136 -0.89 22.38 28.41
C LYS A 136 -0.35 21.13 27.75
N VAL A 137 0.94 21.18 27.43
CA VAL A 137 1.66 20.04 26.85
C VAL A 137 2.75 19.55 27.81
N ALA A 138 3.14 18.30 27.66
CA ALA A 138 4.27 17.74 28.39
C ALA A 138 5.56 18.48 28.01
N SER A 139 6.47 18.60 28.99
CA SER A 139 7.77 19.28 28.78
C SER A 139 8.67 18.54 27.79
N ARG A 140 8.50 17.23 27.64
CA ARG A 140 9.24 16.44 26.62
C ARG A 140 8.39 16.27 25.38
N PRO A 141 8.86 16.73 24.21
CA PRO A 141 8.16 16.53 22.94
C PRO A 141 8.31 15.08 22.44
N LEU A 142 7.44 14.71 21.52
CA LEU A 142 7.56 13.50 20.72
C LEU A 142 8.14 13.88 19.37
N VAL A 143 9.33 13.37 19.07
CA VAL A 143 9.93 13.51 17.73
C VAL A 143 9.78 12.19 16.99
N ILE A 144 9.17 12.24 15.82
CA ILE A 144 8.90 11.09 14.97
C ILE A 144 9.78 11.16 13.73
N VAL A 145 10.65 10.18 13.58
CA VAL A 145 11.53 10.00 12.43
C VAL A 145 11.07 8.74 11.69
N PRO A 146 10.19 8.86 10.68
CA PRO A 146 9.71 7.70 9.93
C PRO A 146 10.81 7.16 9.02
N PRO A 147 10.69 5.91 8.51
CA PRO A 147 11.58 5.42 7.46
C PRO A 147 11.62 6.38 6.27
N CYS A 148 12.82 6.65 5.72
CA CYS A 148 13.05 7.64 4.66
C CYS A 148 12.30 7.35 3.35
N ILE A 149 11.79 6.12 3.17
CA ILE A 149 10.96 5.71 2.03
C ILE A 149 9.46 6.03 2.24
N ASN A 150 9.04 6.36 3.46
CA ASN A 150 7.64 6.62 3.78
C ASN A 150 7.30 8.11 3.61
N LYS A 151 6.06 8.36 3.19
CA LYS A 151 5.51 9.70 3.22
C LYS A 151 5.11 10.07 4.66
N PHE A 152 5.36 11.32 5.08
CA PHE A 152 5.03 11.80 6.42
C PHE A 152 3.57 11.55 6.79
N TYR A 153 2.64 11.71 5.85
CA TYR A 153 1.20 11.57 6.06
C TYR A 153 0.73 10.15 6.35
N ILE A 154 1.60 9.13 6.27
CA ILE A 154 1.23 7.76 6.68
C ILE A 154 0.82 7.70 8.16
N LEU A 155 1.29 8.63 8.97
CA LEU A 155 0.96 8.77 10.38
C LEU A 155 -0.16 9.81 10.64
N ASP A 156 -0.71 10.41 9.58
CA ASP A 156 -1.78 11.41 9.64
C ASP A 156 -2.72 11.25 8.43
N LEU A 157 -3.32 10.05 8.27
CA LEU A 157 -4.15 9.75 7.09
C LEU A 157 -5.48 10.49 7.12
N GLN A 158 -6.22 10.36 8.20
CA GLN A 158 -7.52 11.01 8.43
C GLN A 158 -7.76 11.14 9.93
N PRO A 159 -8.72 11.95 10.39
CA PRO A 159 -8.90 12.21 11.83
C PRO A 159 -9.02 10.96 12.71
N GLU A 160 -9.68 9.91 12.21
CA GLU A 160 -9.88 8.64 12.91
C GLU A 160 -8.65 7.73 12.85
N ASN A 161 -7.73 7.98 11.90
CA ASN A 161 -6.52 7.19 11.64
C ASN A 161 -5.28 8.10 11.61
N SER A 162 -5.13 8.95 12.62
CA SER A 162 -3.98 9.83 12.79
C SER A 162 -3.28 9.55 14.11
N PHE A 163 -2.06 9.02 14.04
CA PHE A 163 -1.20 8.88 15.21
C PHE A 163 -0.73 10.24 15.73
N VAL A 164 -0.47 11.17 14.83
CA VAL A 164 -0.08 12.56 15.14
C VAL A 164 -1.17 13.23 15.98
N ARG A 165 -2.41 13.19 15.52
CA ARG A 165 -3.56 13.74 16.22
C ARG A 165 -3.75 13.08 17.60
N PHE A 166 -3.71 11.76 17.64
CA PHE A 166 -3.81 11.03 18.90
C PHE A 166 -2.75 11.51 19.91
N ALA A 167 -1.48 11.62 19.50
CA ALA A 167 -0.41 12.08 20.39
C ALA A 167 -0.63 13.53 20.87
N ALA A 168 -1.04 14.43 19.97
CA ALA A 168 -1.37 15.81 20.32
C ALA A 168 -2.56 15.91 21.28
N GLU A 169 -3.60 15.07 21.14
CA GLU A 169 -4.73 14.95 22.06
C GLU A 169 -4.32 14.43 23.44
N GLN A 170 -3.20 13.66 23.52
CA GLN A 170 -2.63 13.24 24.81
C GLN A 170 -1.74 14.31 25.48
N GLY A 171 -1.69 15.52 24.92
CA GLY A 171 -0.91 16.61 25.46
C GLY A 171 0.59 16.55 25.13
N LEU A 172 0.97 15.92 24.03
CA LEU A 172 2.35 15.93 23.55
C LEU A 172 2.54 17.02 22.49
N THR A 173 3.67 17.72 22.53
CA THR A 173 4.16 18.47 21.37
C THR A 173 4.73 17.48 20.40
N VAL A 174 4.22 17.46 19.17
CA VAL A 174 4.61 16.46 18.16
C VAL A 174 5.42 17.13 17.06
N PHE A 175 6.61 16.59 16.81
CA PHE A 175 7.44 16.91 15.64
C PHE A 175 7.53 15.69 14.74
N LEU A 176 7.43 15.90 13.42
CA LEU A 176 7.49 14.83 12.43
C LEU A 176 8.43 15.21 11.30
N VAL A 177 9.37 14.32 10.99
CA VAL A 177 10.25 14.44 9.84
C VAL A 177 9.48 14.08 8.56
N SER A 178 9.43 15.02 7.63
CA SER A 178 8.96 14.82 6.27
C SER A 178 10.16 14.71 5.34
N TRP A 179 10.55 13.50 4.96
CA TRP A 179 11.68 13.28 4.08
C TRP A 179 11.42 13.80 2.67
N ARG A 180 12.45 14.41 2.08
CA ARG A 180 12.45 14.73 0.64
C ARG A 180 12.30 13.46 -0.18
N ASN A 181 11.53 13.51 -1.26
CA ASN A 181 11.51 12.43 -2.23
C ASN A 181 12.84 12.40 -2.98
N PRO A 182 13.61 11.30 -2.88
CA PRO A 182 14.90 11.23 -3.54
C PRO A 182 14.73 11.23 -5.06
N ASP A 183 15.59 11.95 -5.73
CA ASP A 183 15.76 11.96 -7.18
C ASP A 183 17.25 11.76 -7.54
N ALA A 184 17.62 11.93 -8.80
CA ALA A 184 19.00 11.74 -9.25
C ALA A 184 20.00 12.67 -8.54
N SER A 185 19.57 13.84 -8.03
CA SER A 185 20.41 14.76 -7.28
C SER A 185 20.81 14.21 -5.91
N CYS A 186 20.07 13.25 -5.37
CA CYS A 186 20.34 12.61 -4.08
C CYS A 186 21.25 11.37 -4.19
N ALA A 187 21.81 11.06 -5.37
CA ALA A 187 22.61 9.85 -5.57
C ALA A 187 23.92 9.81 -4.73
N HIS A 188 24.37 10.93 -4.21
CA HIS A 188 25.54 11.04 -3.34
C HIS A 188 25.22 10.87 -1.86
N VAL A 189 23.93 10.94 -1.47
CA VAL A 189 23.48 10.87 -0.08
C VAL A 189 23.68 9.45 0.46
N THR A 190 24.36 9.34 1.57
CA THR A 190 24.67 8.09 2.26
C THR A 190 23.68 7.84 3.41
N TRP A 191 23.76 6.66 4.02
CA TRP A 191 22.99 6.37 5.23
C TRP A 191 23.44 7.23 6.42
N ASP A 192 24.73 7.55 6.50
CA ASP A 192 25.26 8.39 7.57
C ASP A 192 24.67 9.81 7.48
N ASP A 193 24.50 10.38 6.28
CA ASP A 193 23.85 11.67 6.07
C ASP A 193 22.39 11.65 6.56
N TYR A 194 21.64 10.55 6.33
CA TYR A 194 20.28 10.40 6.87
C TYR A 194 20.25 10.35 8.40
N VAL A 195 21.30 9.84 9.03
CA VAL A 195 21.41 9.79 10.49
C VAL A 195 21.84 11.15 11.03
N GLU A 196 22.93 11.73 10.52
CA GLU A 196 23.55 12.95 11.07
C GLU A 196 22.75 14.20 10.68
N ASP A 197 22.61 14.46 9.37
CA ASP A 197 21.93 15.66 8.85
C ASP A 197 20.41 15.49 8.82
N GLY A 198 19.92 14.28 9.03
CA GLY A 198 18.49 13.95 9.11
C GLY A 198 18.03 13.82 10.56
N ALA A 199 18.13 12.61 11.12
CA ALA A 199 17.52 12.27 12.40
C ALA A 199 18.09 13.07 13.59
N ILE A 200 19.41 13.18 13.69
CA ILE A 200 20.08 13.93 14.78
C ILE A 200 19.74 15.41 14.65
N LYS A 201 19.81 15.95 13.43
CA LYS A 201 19.45 17.36 13.20
C LYS A 201 18.01 17.68 13.55
N ALA A 202 17.07 16.78 13.26
CA ALA A 202 15.67 16.93 13.67
C ALA A 202 15.49 16.97 15.20
N LEU A 203 16.26 16.14 15.94
CA LEU A 203 16.26 16.14 17.40
C LEU A 203 16.84 17.43 17.98
N GLU A 204 17.95 17.95 17.41
CA GLU A 204 18.55 19.21 17.81
C GLU A 204 17.56 20.38 17.67
N VAL A 205 16.94 20.51 16.49
CA VAL A 205 15.95 21.57 16.24
C VAL A 205 14.73 21.44 17.16
N ALA A 206 14.22 20.23 17.36
CA ALA A 206 13.11 20.00 18.28
C ALA A 206 13.46 20.37 19.73
N HIS A 207 14.71 20.13 20.16
CA HIS A 207 15.21 20.52 21.47
C HIS A 207 15.35 22.05 21.59
N GLU A 208 15.91 22.72 20.58
CA GLU A 208 16.03 24.19 20.55
C GLU A 208 14.66 24.90 20.67
N VAL A 209 13.61 24.33 20.06
CA VAL A 209 12.26 24.89 20.05
C VAL A 209 11.48 24.59 21.34
N SER A 210 11.71 23.44 21.95
CA SER A 210 10.90 22.98 23.11
C SER A 210 11.60 23.19 24.48
N GLY A 211 12.87 23.51 24.51
CA GLY A 211 13.66 23.77 25.75
C GLY A 211 14.22 22.48 26.32
#